data_b220f50c6a858b129462f3a0cdfc1a13
#
_entry.id   b220f50c6a858b129462f3a0cdfc1a13
#
_cell.length_a   1.000
_cell.length_b   1.000
_cell.length_c   1.000
_cell.angle_alpha   90.00
_cell.angle_beta   90.00
_cell.angle_gamma   90.00
#
_symmetry.space_group_name_H-M   'P 1'
#
loop_
_entity.id
_entity.type
_entity.pdbx_description
1 polymer ?
#
loop_
_entity_poly.entity_id
_entity_poly.type
_entity_poly.pdbx_seq_one_letter_code
_entity_poly.pdbx_strand_id
1 'polypeptide(L)'
;MCVGARAGGLPNVGSLLRMLCMQYVHDSEGWFSGARRCPSPNFNARPVGVDPELVVVHGISLPPGCYGSGDVEALFCNRLDPSGHPYYAQLDGLRVSAHFFIERSGALTQFISCDDRAWHAGVSQWRWRTDCNDFSIGIELEGVDVHGYENTQYQTLSWLLVGLFCEYPRLSIEAVVGHSDIAPGRKTDPGPAFNWALLRRLLRNKFRPGESGRPLNNSSSNR
;
A
#
# COMPACT_ATOMS: atom_id res chain seq x y z
N MET A 1 11.25 40.03 40.34
CA MET A 1 10.72 38.68 40.10
C MET A 1 10.70 38.47 38.61
N CYS A 2 11.71 37.78 38.07
CA CYS A 2 11.79 37.46 36.63
C CYS A 2 11.16 36.07 36.42
N VAL A 3 10.10 36.04 35.63
CA VAL A 3 9.44 34.81 35.21
C VAL A 3 10.20 34.24 33.99
N GLY A 4 10.90 33.16 34.18
CA GLY A 4 11.63 32.49 33.09
C GLY A 4 10.67 31.80 32.11
N ALA A 5 10.71 32.22 30.85
CA ALA A 5 10.06 31.55 29.76
C ALA A 5 10.75 30.18 29.52
N ARG A 6 10.03 29.09 29.68
CA ARG A 6 10.49 27.74 29.28
C ARG A 6 10.54 27.69 27.75
N ALA A 7 11.73 27.50 27.22
CA ALA A 7 11.91 27.16 25.82
C ALA A 7 11.27 25.78 25.57
N GLY A 8 10.19 25.73 24.81
CA GLY A 8 9.62 24.51 24.29
C GLY A 8 10.59 23.89 23.30
N GLY A 9 11.27 22.81 23.68
CA GLY A 9 12.12 22.04 22.79
C GLY A 9 11.30 21.46 21.63
N LEU A 10 11.83 21.53 20.42
CA LEU A 10 11.25 20.87 19.24
C LEU A 10 11.09 19.37 19.54
N PRO A 11 9.94 18.75 19.16
CA PRO A 11 9.74 17.32 19.39
C PRO A 11 10.82 16.52 18.67
N ASN A 12 11.36 15.53 19.35
CA ASN A 12 12.34 14.59 18.81
C ASN A 12 11.74 13.90 17.55
N VAL A 13 12.58 13.65 16.53
CA VAL A 13 12.17 12.99 15.26
C VAL A 13 11.37 11.73 15.51
N GLY A 14 11.68 10.95 16.56
CA GLY A 14 10.89 9.79 16.97
C GLY A 14 9.48 10.11 17.49
N SER A 15 9.28 11.28 18.14
CA SER A 15 7.93 11.70 18.59
C SER A 15 7.09 12.22 17.45
N LEU A 16 7.71 12.88 16.46
CA LEU A 16 7.04 13.36 15.25
C LEU A 16 6.62 12.18 14.34
N LEU A 17 7.50 11.18 14.19
CA LEU A 17 7.19 9.95 13.46
C LEU A 17 6.01 9.21 14.13
N ARG A 18 6.00 9.11 15.46
CA ARG A 18 4.87 8.53 16.21
C ARG A 18 3.57 9.33 16.03
N MET A 19 3.61 10.66 16.00
CA MET A 19 2.41 11.47 15.72
C MET A 19 1.91 11.28 14.28
N LEU A 20 2.80 11.11 13.30
CA LEU A 20 2.44 10.83 11.91
C LEU A 20 1.89 9.40 11.73
N CYS A 21 2.36 8.44 12.54
CA CYS A 21 1.84 7.07 12.57
C CYS A 21 0.43 6.96 13.17
N MET A 22 -0.04 7.97 13.96
CA MET A 22 -1.35 7.91 14.63
C MET A 22 -2.55 7.84 13.68
N GLN A 23 -2.40 8.16 12.40
CA GLN A 23 -3.49 8.08 11.42
C GLN A 23 -3.75 6.64 10.93
N TYR A 24 -2.74 5.77 11.04
CA TYR A 24 -2.81 4.36 10.65
C TYR A 24 -2.22 3.49 11.75
N VAL A 25 -2.92 3.49 12.89
CA VAL A 25 -2.56 2.66 14.03
C VAL A 25 -3.04 1.24 13.77
N HIS A 26 -2.13 0.32 13.92
CA HIS A 26 -2.36 -1.11 13.90
C HIS A 26 -2.91 -1.56 15.26
N ASP A 27 -3.93 -2.40 15.26
CA ASP A 27 -4.40 -3.04 16.49
C ASP A 27 -3.65 -4.35 16.75
N SER A 28 -3.90 -4.97 17.90
CA SER A 28 -3.26 -6.24 18.30
C SER A 28 -3.60 -7.43 17.37
N GLU A 29 -4.48 -7.24 16.40
CA GLU A 29 -4.93 -8.28 15.47
C GLU A 29 -4.50 -7.98 14.01
N GLY A 30 -3.59 -7.03 13.79
CA GLY A 30 -3.07 -6.72 12.45
C GLY A 30 -3.96 -5.84 11.57
N TRP A 31 -4.92 -5.10 12.17
CA TRP A 31 -5.83 -4.24 11.42
C TRP A 31 -5.52 -2.76 11.62
N PHE A 32 -5.50 -2.01 10.53
CA PHE A 32 -5.21 -0.58 10.52
C PHE A 32 -6.47 0.27 10.71
N SER A 33 -6.46 1.18 11.68
CA SER A 33 -7.62 2.02 12.06
C SER A 33 -8.09 2.94 10.93
N GLY A 34 -7.19 3.35 10.01
CA GLY A 34 -7.50 4.19 8.86
C GLY A 34 -8.12 3.46 7.67
N ALA A 35 -8.30 2.14 7.74
CA ALA A 35 -8.87 1.32 6.67
C ALA A 35 -10.28 0.84 7.02
N ARG A 36 -11.17 0.81 6.02
CA ARG A 36 -12.44 0.11 6.14
C ARG A 36 -12.18 -1.40 6.18
N ARG A 37 -12.68 -2.10 7.17
CA ARG A 37 -12.55 -3.56 7.26
C ARG A 37 -13.57 -4.27 6.38
N CYS A 38 -13.10 -5.20 5.54
CA CYS A 38 -13.93 -6.09 4.73
C CYS A 38 -13.27 -7.47 4.65
N PRO A 39 -13.39 -8.32 5.70
CA PRO A 39 -12.63 -9.56 5.80
C PRO A 39 -12.88 -10.51 4.63
N SER A 40 -11.80 -10.97 4.00
CA SER A 40 -11.79 -12.01 2.97
C SER A 40 -11.54 -13.38 3.60
N PRO A 41 -12.16 -14.47 3.09
CA PRO A 41 -11.86 -15.82 3.53
C PRO A 41 -10.58 -16.41 2.88
N ASN A 42 -9.95 -15.68 1.94
CA ASN A 42 -8.84 -16.17 1.11
C ASN A 42 -7.48 -15.87 1.76
N PHE A 43 -7.21 -16.47 2.91
CA PHE A 43 -5.96 -16.34 3.63
C PHE A 43 -5.64 -17.60 4.43
N ASN A 44 -4.44 -17.66 4.97
CA ASN A 44 -4.02 -18.62 5.98
C ASN A 44 -2.93 -18.02 6.86
N ALA A 45 -2.54 -18.71 7.92
CA ALA A 45 -1.47 -18.24 8.79
C ALA A 45 -0.13 -18.15 8.02
N ARG A 46 0.70 -17.18 8.38
CA ARG A 46 2.10 -17.13 7.92
C ARG A 46 2.89 -18.30 8.51
N PRO A 47 3.96 -18.75 7.84
CA PRO A 47 4.88 -19.73 8.44
C PRO A 47 5.42 -19.20 9.78
N VAL A 48 5.63 -20.12 10.73
CA VAL A 48 6.10 -19.76 12.08
C VAL A 48 7.41 -19.00 12.04
N GLY A 49 7.47 -17.85 12.72
CA GLY A 49 8.65 -16.99 12.79
C GLY A 49 8.91 -16.14 11.56
N VAL A 50 7.96 -16.07 10.63
CA VAL A 50 8.05 -15.22 9.43
C VAL A 50 7.22 -13.96 9.63
N ASP A 51 7.90 -12.83 9.72
CA ASP A 51 7.28 -11.49 9.74
C ASP A 51 7.25 -10.89 8.33
N PRO A 52 6.40 -9.88 8.08
CA PRO A 52 6.45 -9.10 6.86
C PRO A 52 7.80 -8.39 6.65
N GLU A 53 8.42 -8.60 5.50
CA GLU A 53 9.70 -7.96 5.09
C GLU A 53 9.66 -7.45 3.64
N LEU A 54 8.52 -7.59 2.97
CA LEU A 54 8.29 -7.15 1.60
C LEU A 54 6.91 -6.52 1.47
N VAL A 55 6.79 -5.46 0.68
CA VAL A 55 5.49 -4.95 0.21
C VAL A 55 5.43 -5.12 -1.29
N VAL A 56 4.36 -5.74 -1.76
CA VAL A 56 4.09 -5.92 -3.19
C VAL A 56 2.93 -5.02 -3.60
N VAL A 57 3.22 -4.11 -4.54
CA VAL A 57 2.24 -3.21 -5.13
C VAL A 57 1.68 -3.85 -6.39
N HIS A 58 0.36 -3.90 -6.46
CA HIS A 58 -0.42 -4.46 -7.57
C HIS A 58 -1.27 -3.39 -8.25
N GLY A 59 -1.84 -3.75 -9.39
CA GLY A 59 -2.89 -3.00 -10.06
C GLY A 59 -4.02 -3.92 -10.46
N ILE A 60 -5.24 -3.59 -10.09
CA ILE A 60 -6.45 -4.37 -10.38
C ILE A 60 -7.62 -3.49 -10.76
N SER A 61 -8.42 -3.92 -11.71
CA SER A 61 -9.77 -3.41 -11.96
C SER A 61 -10.62 -4.50 -12.60
N LEU A 62 -11.92 -4.50 -12.29
CA LEU A 62 -12.84 -5.53 -12.75
C LEU A 62 -14.16 -4.90 -13.28
N PRO A 63 -14.48 -5.12 -14.58
CA PRO A 63 -13.58 -5.66 -15.63
C PRO A 63 -12.37 -4.76 -15.84
N PRO A 64 -11.30 -5.19 -16.55
CA PRO A 64 -10.14 -4.35 -16.79
C PRO A 64 -10.50 -2.97 -17.33
N GLY A 65 -10.05 -1.90 -16.63
CA GLY A 65 -10.35 -0.52 -16.98
C GLY A 65 -11.69 0.03 -16.45
N CYS A 66 -12.49 -0.79 -15.77
CA CYS A 66 -13.69 -0.34 -15.05
C CYS A 66 -13.37 -0.11 -13.57
N TYR A 67 -13.82 1.04 -13.05
CA TYR A 67 -13.47 1.50 -11.71
C TYR A 67 -14.72 1.75 -10.87
N GLY A 68 -14.62 1.58 -9.55
CA GLY A 68 -15.68 1.89 -8.59
C GLY A 68 -16.88 0.94 -8.64
N SER A 69 -16.78 -0.22 -9.30
CA SER A 69 -17.88 -1.20 -9.44
C SER A 69 -18.14 -2.00 -8.16
N GLY A 70 -17.15 -2.11 -7.25
CA GLY A 70 -17.20 -3.04 -6.12
C GLY A 70 -16.82 -4.48 -6.45
N ASP A 71 -16.53 -4.80 -7.72
CA ASP A 71 -16.27 -6.16 -8.16
C ASP A 71 -14.93 -6.72 -7.67
N VAL A 72 -13.94 -5.85 -7.41
CA VAL A 72 -12.68 -6.26 -6.77
C VAL A 72 -12.95 -6.77 -5.35
N GLU A 73 -13.78 -6.05 -4.57
CA GLU A 73 -14.20 -6.51 -3.25
C GLU A 73 -15.01 -7.81 -3.35
N ALA A 74 -15.93 -7.90 -4.32
CA ALA A 74 -16.72 -9.10 -4.55
C ALA A 74 -15.83 -10.31 -4.88
N LEU A 75 -14.78 -10.13 -5.70
CA LEU A 75 -13.80 -11.18 -6.01
C LEU A 75 -13.08 -11.64 -4.74
N PHE A 76 -12.49 -10.71 -3.97
CA PHE A 76 -11.73 -11.05 -2.77
C PHE A 76 -12.57 -11.71 -1.67
N CYS A 77 -13.87 -11.41 -1.65
CA CYS A 77 -14.81 -12.01 -0.71
C CYS A 77 -15.57 -13.23 -1.27
N ASN A 78 -15.16 -13.76 -2.45
CA ASN A 78 -15.80 -14.90 -3.12
C ASN A 78 -17.29 -14.67 -3.43
N ARG A 79 -17.68 -13.43 -3.75
CA ARG A 79 -19.06 -13.00 -4.05
C ARG A 79 -19.23 -12.49 -5.47
N LEU A 80 -18.16 -12.51 -6.29
CA LEU A 80 -18.23 -12.08 -7.69
C LEU A 80 -19.16 -13.04 -8.45
N ASP A 81 -20.15 -12.47 -9.14
CA ASP A 81 -21.04 -13.23 -10.02
C ASP A 81 -20.33 -13.50 -11.35
N PRO A 82 -20.00 -14.77 -11.69
CA PRO A 82 -19.33 -15.08 -12.95
C PRO A 82 -20.15 -14.73 -14.19
N SER A 83 -21.48 -14.62 -14.05
CA SER A 83 -22.40 -14.26 -15.15
C SER A 83 -22.52 -12.75 -15.36
N GLY A 84 -22.08 -11.93 -14.42
CA GLY A 84 -22.23 -10.47 -14.44
C GLY A 84 -21.47 -9.77 -15.57
N HIS A 85 -20.41 -10.37 -16.08
CA HIS A 85 -19.65 -9.86 -17.23
C HIS A 85 -18.86 -11.01 -17.91
N PRO A 86 -18.71 -11.01 -19.26
CA PRO A 86 -17.96 -12.07 -19.97
C PRO A 86 -16.54 -12.28 -19.44
N TYR A 87 -15.86 -11.24 -18.97
CA TYR A 87 -14.54 -11.33 -18.35
C TYR A 87 -14.56 -12.15 -17.06
N TYR A 88 -15.68 -12.17 -16.30
CA TYR A 88 -15.72 -12.83 -14.98
C TYR A 88 -15.80 -14.35 -15.08
N ALA A 89 -16.25 -14.90 -16.21
CA ALA A 89 -16.27 -16.34 -16.42
C ALA A 89 -14.88 -16.99 -16.25
N GLN A 90 -13.79 -16.29 -16.62
CA GLN A 90 -12.42 -16.79 -16.42
C GLN A 90 -11.91 -16.66 -14.97
N LEU A 91 -12.64 -15.95 -14.11
CA LEU A 91 -12.34 -15.78 -12.69
C LEU A 91 -13.15 -16.75 -11.82
N ASP A 92 -14.05 -17.53 -12.42
CA ASP A 92 -14.87 -18.49 -11.68
C ASP A 92 -14.00 -19.49 -10.92
N GLY A 93 -14.30 -19.67 -9.64
CA GLY A 93 -13.52 -20.53 -8.76
C GLY A 93 -12.17 -19.97 -8.31
N LEU A 94 -11.72 -18.79 -8.83
CA LEU A 94 -10.48 -18.16 -8.39
C LEU A 94 -10.59 -17.71 -6.92
N ARG A 95 -9.60 -18.09 -6.11
CA ARG A 95 -9.50 -17.73 -4.69
C ARG A 95 -8.23 -16.92 -4.49
N VAL A 96 -8.39 -15.60 -4.42
CA VAL A 96 -7.30 -14.61 -4.24
C VAL A 96 -7.74 -13.53 -3.26
N SER A 97 -6.79 -12.81 -2.72
CA SER A 97 -7.00 -11.66 -1.85
C SER A 97 -5.76 -10.77 -1.88
N ALA A 98 -5.86 -9.56 -1.33
CA ALA A 98 -4.71 -8.77 -0.90
C ALA A 98 -4.95 -8.29 0.54
N HIS A 99 -3.93 -7.75 1.20
CA HIS A 99 -4.14 -7.15 2.52
C HIS A 99 -4.95 -5.86 2.38
N PHE A 100 -4.59 -5.04 1.39
CA PHE A 100 -5.22 -3.73 1.18
C PHE A 100 -5.64 -3.51 -0.27
N PHE A 101 -6.67 -2.69 -0.43
CA PHE A 101 -7.09 -2.15 -1.72
C PHE A 101 -7.29 -0.64 -1.60
N ILE A 102 -6.73 0.12 -2.56
CA ILE A 102 -6.84 1.57 -2.65
C ILE A 102 -7.58 1.93 -3.92
N GLU A 103 -8.82 2.40 -3.77
CA GLU A 103 -9.66 2.87 -4.87
C GLU A 103 -9.07 4.14 -5.52
N ARG A 104 -9.55 4.50 -6.72
CA ARG A 104 -9.18 5.75 -7.41
C ARG A 104 -9.41 7.01 -6.56
N SER A 105 -10.44 6.99 -5.74
CA SER A 105 -10.76 8.04 -4.76
C SER A 105 -9.70 8.22 -3.66
N GLY A 106 -8.84 7.22 -3.47
CA GLY A 106 -7.94 7.09 -2.34
C GLY A 106 -8.56 6.39 -1.13
N ALA A 107 -9.81 5.93 -1.23
CA ALA A 107 -10.44 5.15 -0.16
C ALA A 107 -9.67 3.84 0.05
N LEU A 108 -9.44 3.50 1.33
CA LEU A 108 -8.63 2.34 1.74
C LEU A 108 -9.53 1.28 2.36
N THR A 109 -9.46 0.08 1.83
CA THR A 109 -10.09 -1.12 2.41
C THR A 109 -9.02 -2.13 2.79
N GLN A 110 -9.15 -2.75 3.97
CA GLN A 110 -8.33 -3.88 4.41
C GLN A 110 -9.17 -5.16 4.43
N PHE A 111 -8.65 -6.21 3.79
CA PHE A 111 -9.31 -7.51 3.64
C PHE A 111 -8.71 -8.58 4.55
N ILE A 112 -7.41 -8.52 4.80
CA ILE A 112 -6.67 -9.52 5.58
C ILE A 112 -5.85 -8.79 6.64
N SER A 113 -5.77 -9.37 7.83
CA SER A 113 -4.82 -8.95 8.85
C SER A 113 -3.40 -8.98 8.29
N CYS A 114 -2.58 -7.98 8.62
CA CYS A 114 -1.16 -8.00 8.20
C CYS A 114 -0.35 -9.13 8.84
N ASP A 115 -0.85 -9.70 9.94
CA ASP A 115 -0.23 -10.85 10.62
C ASP A 115 -0.52 -12.17 9.89
N ASP A 116 -1.54 -12.19 9.03
CA ASP A 116 -1.92 -13.33 8.21
C ASP A 116 -1.29 -13.27 6.80
N ARG A 117 -1.40 -14.36 6.08
CA ARG A 117 -0.88 -14.56 4.72
C ARG A 117 -1.99 -14.42 3.70
N ALA A 118 -2.10 -13.27 3.04
CA ALA A 118 -3.00 -13.08 1.91
C ALA A 118 -2.48 -13.80 0.65
N TRP A 119 -3.39 -14.09 -0.29
CA TRP A 119 -3.08 -14.83 -1.53
C TRP A 119 -3.04 -13.89 -2.73
N HIS A 120 -1.96 -13.10 -2.89
CA HIS A 120 -1.83 -12.07 -3.94
C HIS A 120 -0.68 -12.33 -4.92
N ALA A 121 0.41 -12.97 -4.49
CA ALA A 121 1.64 -13.05 -5.29
C ALA A 121 1.68 -14.26 -6.24
N GLY A 122 0.97 -15.36 -5.90
CA GLY A 122 1.06 -16.62 -6.64
C GLY A 122 2.49 -17.15 -6.69
N VAL A 123 2.85 -17.84 -7.78
CA VAL A 123 4.23 -18.28 -8.02
C VAL A 123 5.11 -17.05 -8.17
N SER A 124 6.04 -16.86 -7.24
CA SER A 124 6.80 -15.61 -7.11
C SER A 124 8.13 -15.86 -6.42
N GLN A 125 9.07 -14.96 -6.67
CA GLN A 125 10.39 -14.97 -6.04
C GLN A 125 10.90 -13.55 -5.85
N TRP A 126 11.42 -13.26 -4.67
CA TRP A 126 12.13 -12.03 -4.39
C TRP A 126 13.52 -12.32 -3.84
N ARG A 127 14.54 -11.80 -4.55
CA ARG A 127 15.94 -12.18 -4.28
C ARG A 127 16.08 -13.72 -4.41
N TRP A 128 16.41 -14.41 -3.31
CA TRP A 128 16.60 -15.88 -3.28
C TRP A 128 15.42 -16.65 -2.63
N ARG A 129 14.34 -15.94 -2.20
CA ARG A 129 13.17 -16.55 -1.54
C ARG A 129 12.01 -16.68 -2.50
N THR A 130 11.43 -17.86 -2.56
CA THR A 130 10.16 -18.14 -3.25
C THR A 130 8.96 -17.88 -2.33
N ASP A 131 7.75 -18.02 -2.88
CA ASP A 131 6.50 -17.91 -2.13
C ASP A 131 6.34 -16.58 -1.38
N CYS A 132 6.42 -15.46 -2.13
CA CYS A 132 6.39 -14.13 -1.56
C CYS A 132 5.15 -13.84 -0.69
N ASN A 133 4.04 -14.55 -0.87
CA ASN A 133 2.90 -14.45 0.05
C ASN A 133 3.30 -14.69 1.52
N ASP A 134 4.29 -15.53 1.78
CA ASP A 134 4.67 -15.92 3.13
C ASP A 134 5.20 -14.74 3.96
N PHE A 135 5.91 -13.82 3.30
CA PHE A 135 6.64 -12.73 3.97
C PHE A 135 6.32 -11.35 3.40
N SER A 136 5.25 -11.20 2.62
CA SER A 136 4.87 -9.91 2.06
C SER A 136 3.50 -9.42 2.52
N ILE A 137 3.31 -8.12 2.34
CA ILE A 137 2.01 -7.44 2.41
C ILE A 137 1.66 -7.02 0.99
N GLY A 138 0.55 -7.53 0.45
CA GLY A 138 0.04 -7.14 -0.87
C GLY A 138 -0.89 -5.94 -0.77
N ILE A 139 -0.65 -4.94 -1.62
CA ILE A 139 -1.47 -3.73 -1.73
C ILE A 139 -1.91 -3.58 -3.18
N GLU A 140 -3.21 -3.68 -3.41
CA GLU A 140 -3.81 -3.45 -4.72
C GLU A 140 -4.21 -1.98 -4.87
N LEU A 141 -3.91 -1.39 -6.02
CA LEU A 141 -4.44 -0.10 -6.44
C LEU A 141 -5.44 -0.31 -7.56
N GLU A 142 -6.60 0.36 -7.46
CA GLU A 142 -7.58 0.33 -8.54
C GLU A 142 -7.00 0.98 -9.80
N GLY A 143 -6.73 0.17 -10.83
CA GLY A 143 -6.05 0.63 -12.02
C GLY A 143 -5.78 -0.46 -13.04
N VAL A 144 -5.08 -0.07 -14.09
CA VAL A 144 -4.53 -0.94 -15.14
C VAL A 144 -3.12 -0.48 -15.50
N ASP A 145 -2.30 -1.38 -16.05
CA ASP A 145 -0.87 -1.17 -16.33
C ASP A 145 -0.54 0.08 -17.15
N VAL A 146 -1.45 0.44 -18.07
CA VAL A 146 -1.21 1.48 -19.09
C VAL A 146 -1.84 2.83 -18.77
N HIS A 147 -2.66 2.91 -17.73
CA HIS A 147 -3.28 4.15 -17.29
C HIS A 147 -2.69 4.62 -15.96
N GLY A 148 -2.44 5.92 -15.86
CA GLY A 148 -1.91 6.53 -14.63
C GLY A 148 -2.83 6.34 -13.44
N TYR A 149 -2.22 6.16 -12.27
CA TYR A 149 -2.90 6.14 -10.99
C TYR A 149 -3.14 7.56 -10.48
N GLU A 150 -4.15 7.74 -9.64
CA GLU A 150 -4.52 9.06 -9.12
C GLU A 150 -3.57 9.52 -8.01
N ASN A 151 -3.40 10.85 -7.88
CA ASN A 151 -2.59 11.41 -6.80
C ASN A 151 -3.11 11.02 -5.41
N THR A 152 -4.43 10.88 -5.26
CA THR A 152 -5.09 10.40 -4.02
C THR A 152 -4.64 9.00 -3.65
N GLN A 153 -4.49 8.09 -4.63
CA GLN A 153 -3.98 6.74 -4.40
C GLN A 153 -2.52 6.77 -3.90
N TYR A 154 -1.65 7.58 -4.51
CA TYR A 154 -0.26 7.73 -4.05
C TYR A 154 -0.18 8.33 -2.64
N GLN A 155 -1.06 9.29 -2.31
CA GLN A 155 -1.11 9.85 -0.96
C GLN A 155 -1.49 8.77 0.07
N THR A 156 -2.58 8.04 -0.17
CA THR A 156 -3.03 6.94 0.69
C THR A 156 -1.95 5.86 0.80
N LEU A 157 -1.39 5.40 -0.33
CA LEU A 157 -0.32 4.39 -0.35
C LEU A 157 0.88 4.85 0.48
N SER A 158 1.31 6.11 0.31
CA SER A 158 2.48 6.62 1.04
C SER A 158 2.23 6.73 2.55
N TRP A 159 1.00 7.03 3.00
CA TRP A 159 0.64 7.04 4.42
C TRP A 159 0.54 5.62 4.99
N LEU A 160 -0.07 4.70 4.25
CA LEU A 160 -0.14 3.29 4.63
C LEU A 160 1.26 2.69 4.80
N LEU A 161 2.16 2.94 3.85
CA LEU A 161 3.55 2.47 3.92
C LEU A 161 4.29 3.01 5.15
N VAL A 162 4.08 4.28 5.51
CA VAL A 162 4.66 4.82 6.77
C VAL A 162 4.15 4.06 7.98
N GLY A 163 2.85 3.78 8.06
CA GLY A 163 2.27 2.98 9.14
C GLY A 163 2.87 1.56 9.19
N LEU A 164 2.97 0.91 8.03
CA LEU A 164 3.57 -0.43 7.92
C LEU A 164 5.04 -0.46 8.35
N PHE A 165 5.84 0.55 7.96
CA PHE A 165 7.25 0.63 8.37
C PHE A 165 7.43 0.90 9.87
N CYS A 166 6.46 1.55 10.51
CA CYS A 166 6.48 1.75 11.95
C CYS A 166 6.17 0.44 12.70
N GLU A 167 5.26 -0.37 12.17
CA GLU A 167 4.77 -1.58 12.81
C GLU A 167 5.66 -2.80 12.52
N TYR A 168 6.15 -2.92 11.27
CA TYR A 168 6.96 -4.05 10.82
C TYR A 168 8.39 -3.59 10.55
N PRO A 169 9.32 -3.70 11.52
CA PRO A 169 10.68 -3.12 11.42
C PRO A 169 11.56 -3.73 10.32
N ARG A 170 11.18 -4.88 9.76
CA ARG A 170 11.88 -5.50 8.64
C ARG A 170 11.49 -4.91 7.28
N LEU A 171 10.40 -4.13 7.21
CA LEU A 171 10.00 -3.42 6.01
C LEU A 171 10.86 -2.17 5.81
N SER A 172 11.20 -1.90 4.57
CA SER A 172 11.92 -0.68 4.18
C SER A 172 11.44 -0.20 2.81
N ILE A 173 11.81 1.02 2.44
CA ILE A 173 11.46 1.59 1.14
C ILE A 173 12.05 0.79 -0.03
N GLU A 174 13.18 0.13 0.17
CA GLU A 174 13.85 -0.74 -0.81
C GLU A 174 13.15 -2.09 -0.97
N ALA A 175 12.31 -2.45 0.00
CA ALA A 175 11.48 -3.65 -0.02
C ALA A 175 10.04 -3.37 -0.49
N VAL A 176 9.78 -2.23 -1.15
CA VAL A 176 8.52 -1.93 -1.83
C VAL A 176 8.72 -2.12 -3.33
N VAL A 177 8.09 -3.15 -3.88
CA VAL A 177 8.29 -3.61 -5.27
C VAL A 177 6.95 -3.82 -5.99
N GLY A 178 6.97 -3.94 -7.31
CA GLY A 178 5.80 -4.33 -8.10
C GLY A 178 5.63 -5.85 -8.18
N HIS A 179 4.45 -6.31 -8.55
CA HIS A 179 4.20 -7.73 -8.82
C HIS A 179 5.10 -8.24 -9.96
N SER A 180 5.33 -7.40 -10.98
CA SER A 180 6.25 -7.70 -12.07
C SER A 180 7.69 -7.96 -11.62
N ASP A 181 8.13 -7.37 -10.49
CA ASP A 181 9.49 -7.56 -9.98
C ASP A 181 9.67 -8.94 -9.31
N ILE A 182 8.60 -9.52 -8.77
CA ILE A 182 8.63 -10.82 -8.09
C ILE A 182 8.10 -11.98 -8.95
N ALA A 183 7.50 -11.67 -10.10
CA ALA A 183 6.95 -12.65 -11.02
C ALA A 183 7.21 -12.23 -12.49
N PRO A 184 8.49 -11.97 -12.87
CA PRO A 184 8.83 -11.49 -14.20
C PRO A 184 8.38 -12.47 -15.28
N GLY A 185 7.86 -11.94 -16.40
CA GLY A 185 7.32 -12.74 -17.50
C GLY A 185 5.93 -13.33 -17.26
N ARG A 186 5.45 -13.37 -16.00
CA ARG A 186 4.11 -13.85 -15.64
C ARG A 186 3.16 -12.70 -15.31
N LYS A 187 3.67 -11.63 -14.70
CA LYS A 187 2.92 -10.47 -14.24
C LYS A 187 3.55 -9.18 -14.71
N THR A 188 2.71 -8.18 -14.93
CA THR A 188 3.10 -6.87 -15.45
C THR A 188 2.72 -5.73 -14.51
N ASP A 189 1.76 -5.98 -13.61
CA ASP A 189 1.24 -5.00 -12.64
C ASP A 189 2.31 -4.56 -11.61
N PRO A 190 2.24 -3.31 -11.12
CA PRO A 190 1.26 -2.26 -11.38
C PRO A 190 1.45 -1.56 -12.75
N GLY A 191 2.33 -2.05 -13.60
CA GLY A 191 2.59 -1.59 -14.94
C GLY A 191 3.47 -0.34 -15.06
N PRO A 192 3.85 0.01 -16.32
CA PRO A 192 4.75 1.13 -16.58
C PRO A 192 4.13 2.50 -16.26
N ALA A 193 2.80 2.60 -16.15
CA ALA A 193 2.14 3.84 -15.78
C ALA A 193 2.21 4.15 -14.28
N PHE A 194 2.69 3.22 -13.45
CA PHE A 194 2.89 3.48 -12.02
C PHE A 194 4.14 4.34 -11.78
N ASN A 195 3.95 5.48 -11.11
CA ASN A 195 5.01 6.46 -10.89
C ASN A 195 5.80 6.19 -9.60
N TRP A 196 6.77 5.28 -9.68
CA TRP A 196 7.68 4.95 -8.57
C TRP A 196 8.45 6.17 -8.05
N ALA A 197 8.81 7.12 -8.93
CA ALA A 197 9.54 8.32 -8.52
C ALA A 197 8.68 9.24 -7.64
N LEU A 198 7.37 9.36 -7.96
CA LEU A 198 6.41 10.09 -7.15
C LEU A 198 6.25 9.44 -5.76
N LEU A 199 6.04 8.11 -5.71
CA LEU A 199 5.90 7.38 -4.46
C LEU A 199 7.13 7.58 -3.56
N ARG A 200 8.34 7.38 -4.11
CA ARG A 200 9.59 7.56 -3.36
C ARG A 200 9.77 9.01 -2.88
N ARG A 201 9.35 10.01 -3.65
CA ARG A 201 9.36 11.42 -3.24
C ARG A 201 8.42 11.66 -2.07
N LEU A 202 7.19 11.14 -2.15
CA LEU A 202 6.19 11.29 -1.08
C LEU A 202 6.68 10.64 0.23
N LEU A 203 7.26 9.46 0.17
CA LEU A 203 7.83 8.78 1.34
C LEU A 203 8.98 9.60 1.93
N ARG A 204 9.96 10.04 1.12
CA ARG A 204 11.07 10.88 1.61
C ARG A 204 10.58 12.14 2.32
N ASN A 205 9.55 12.81 1.80
CA ASN A 205 8.99 14.01 2.41
C ASN A 205 8.35 13.72 3.78
N LYS A 206 7.78 12.54 3.98
CA LYS A 206 7.19 12.14 5.26
C LYS A 206 8.25 11.79 6.32
N PHE A 207 9.40 11.27 5.91
CA PHE A 207 10.52 10.98 6.80
C PHE A 207 11.44 12.18 7.09
N ARG A 208 11.28 13.31 6.35
CA ARG A 208 12.02 14.57 6.58
C ARG A 208 11.04 15.72 6.89
N PRO A 209 10.38 15.76 8.05
CA PRO A 209 9.57 16.90 8.43
C PRO A 209 10.47 18.07 8.81
N GLY A 210 10.66 19.04 7.92
CA GLY A 210 11.44 20.27 8.19
C GLY A 210 11.84 21.08 6.97
N GLU A 211 11.82 20.54 5.76
CA GLU A 211 12.24 21.27 4.55
C GLU A 211 11.10 21.63 3.58
N SER A 212 9.87 21.27 3.88
CA SER A 212 8.68 21.63 3.06
C SER A 212 8.10 22.96 3.50
N GLY A 213 8.70 24.08 3.09
CA GLY A 213 8.14 25.39 3.42
C GLY A 213 8.92 26.60 2.92
N ARG A 214 9.69 26.52 1.85
CA ARG A 214 10.14 27.70 1.13
C ARG A 214 9.55 27.72 -0.28
N PRO A 215 8.66 28.67 -0.61
CA PRO A 215 8.32 28.93 -2.00
C PRO A 215 9.60 29.41 -2.70
N LEU A 216 9.88 28.85 -3.88
CA LEU A 216 10.91 29.36 -4.78
C LEU A 216 10.49 30.79 -5.16
N ASN A 217 11.09 31.78 -4.53
CA ASN A 217 11.01 33.16 -4.98
C ASN A 217 11.71 33.24 -6.34
N ASN A 218 10.93 33.23 -7.39
CA ASN A 218 11.34 33.79 -8.68
C ASN A 218 11.48 35.30 -8.54
N SER A 219 12.63 35.76 -8.11
CA SER A 219 13.06 37.13 -8.33
C SER A 219 13.97 37.16 -9.55
N SER A 220 13.36 37.22 -10.72
CA SER A 220 14.00 37.77 -11.90
C SER A 220 14.10 39.31 -11.67
N SER A 221 15.25 39.79 -11.29
CA SER A 221 15.60 41.20 -11.39
C SER A 221 16.38 41.44 -12.68
N ASN A 222 15.71 42.12 -13.59
CA ASN A 222 16.34 42.89 -14.68
C ASN A 222 17.49 43.74 -14.15
N ARG A 223 18.63 43.63 -14.80
CA ARG A 223 19.46 44.76 -15.26
C ARG A 223 20.31 44.32 -16.43
#